data_aaef6c876c9cb7eb0a7607cacae2cc9c
#
_entry.id   aaef6c876c9cb7eb0a7607cacae2cc9c
#
_cell.length_a   1.000
_cell.length_b   1.000
_cell.length_c   1.000
_cell.angle_alpha   90.00
_cell.angle_beta   90.00
_cell.angle_gamma   90.00
#
_symmetry.space_group_name_H-M   'P 1'
#
loop_
_entity.id
_entity.type
_entity.pdbx_description
1 polymer ?
#
loop_
_entity_poly.entity_id
_entity_poly.type
_entity_poly.pdbx_seq_one_letter_code
_entity_poly.pdbx_strand_id
1 'polypeptide(L)'
;MSFRRPPKDLLGAHRENSAAPTDPPVALGDSFSHEPKMLPPDLIARIETSAREIAERIGRERATAEELWAELMSTPVEAWPALAASGRFAVPALLEALCEESWSLPADRSEALAKFGHQAARALDARAVGTVTAAGLIALTRASLGDAWRRQGRLDDADLAFLGAFGNLAQSEDAIDFGLVQALYSRVLRDRGE
;
A
#
# COMPACT_ATOMS: atom_id res chain seq x y z
N MET A 1 3.18 11.51 -16.42
CA MET A 1 3.50 11.66 -14.98
C MET A 1 4.68 10.78 -14.65
N SER A 2 5.75 11.36 -14.13
CA SER A 2 6.92 10.58 -13.71
C SER A 2 6.64 10.06 -12.31
N PHE A 3 6.51 8.76 -12.13
CA PHE A 3 6.41 8.14 -10.80
C PHE A 3 7.69 8.51 -10.02
N ARG A 4 7.59 9.47 -9.12
CA ARG A 4 8.69 9.86 -8.23
C ARG A 4 8.90 8.73 -7.23
N ARG A 5 10.13 8.22 -7.17
CA ARG A 5 10.58 7.33 -6.08
C ARG A 5 10.35 8.03 -4.73
N PRO A 6 9.94 7.30 -3.69
CA PRO A 6 9.78 7.87 -2.36
C PRO A 6 11.11 8.49 -1.89
N PRO A 7 11.07 9.59 -1.12
CA PRO A 7 12.26 10.21 -0.57
C PRO A 7 13.01 9.22 0.35
N LYS A 8 14.33 9.10 0.13
CA LYS A 8 15.23 8.20 0.86
C LYS A 8 15.48 8.60 2.33
N ASP A 9 14.86 9.66 2.82
CA ASP A 9 15.25 10.29 4.09
C ASP A 9 14.49 9.79 5.32
N LEU A 10 13.65 8.76 5.21
CA LEU A 10 12.91 8.20 6.36
C LEU A 10 13.67 7.11 7.16
N LEU A 11 14.89 6.75 6.75
CA LEU A 11 15.69 5.70 7.43
C LEU A 11 16.89 6.23 8.25
N GLY A 12 17.00 7.54 8.46
CA GLY A 12 18.21 8.18 9.00
C GLY A 12 18.10 8.89 10.33
N ALA A 13 17.40 8.35 11.34
CA ALA A 13 17.45 8.99 12.68
C ALA A 13 17.13 8.00 13.82
N HIS A 14 17.95 6.99 14.03
CA HIS A 14 18.08 6.33 15.34
C HIS A 14 19.40 5.54 15.40
N ARG A 15 20.50 6.28 15.61
CA ARG A 15 21.75 5.70 16.08
C ARG A 15 22.49 6.74 16.90
N GLU A 16 22.27 6.71 18.21
CA GLU A 16 23.31 7.07 19.18
C GLU A 16 22.81 6.70 20.57
N ASN A 17 23.66 5.97 21.27
CA ASN A 17 23.65 5.57 22.68
C ASN A 17 23.10 4.17 23.02
N SER A 18 23.97 3.18 22.84
CA SER A 18 24.06 2.08 23.82
C SER A 18 25.53 1.66 23.94
N ALA A 19 26.11 1.90 25.11
CA ALA A 19 27.42 1.41 25.47
C ALA A 19 27.40 -0.11 25.41
N ALA A 20 28.30 -0.67 24.61
CA ALA A 20 28.44 -2.12 24.45
C ALA A 20 29.04 -2.75 25.72
N PRO A 21 28.49 -3.86 26.23
CA PRO A 21 29.24 -4.76 27.07
C PRO A 21 30.33 -5.45 26.22
N THR A 22 31.56 -5.38 26.70
CA THR A 22 32.73 -6.05 26.13
C THR A 22 32.68 -7.54 26.45
N ASP A 23 31.90 -8.30 25.68
CA ASP A 23 32.06 -9.74 25.62
C ASP A 23 33.15 -10.11 24.61
N PRO A 24 34.04 -11.09 24.93
CA PRO A 24 35.10 -11.52 24.03
C PRO A 24 34.51 -12.11 22.75
N PRO A 25 35.19 -11.96 21.59
CA PRO A 25 34.68 -12.46 20.34
C PRO A 25 34.49 -13.97 20.41
N VAL A 26 33.26 -14.43 20.35
CA VAL A 26 32.96 -15.83 20.08
C VAL A 26 33.52 -16.14 18.70
N ALA A 27 34.54 -17.02 18.64
CA ALA A 27 35.06 -17.51 17.39
C ALA A 27 33.92 -18.20 16.62
N LEU A 28 33.34 -17.48 15.69
CA LEU A 28 32.42 -18.05 14.69
C LEU A 28 33.27 -18.98 13.82
N GLY A 29 33.13 -20.27 14.11
CA GLY A 29 33.81 -21.31 13.36
C GLY A 29 33.52 -21.18 11.87
N ASP A 30 34.54 -21.40 11.06
CA ASP A 30 34.58 -21.40 9.59
C ASP A 30 33.68 -22.47 8.95
N SER A 31 32.34 -22.37 9.19
CA SER A 31 31.36 -23.36 8.70
C SER A 31 30.42 -22.83 7.60
N PHE A 32 30.71 -21.70 6.97
CA PHE A 32 29.90 -21.17 5.88
C PHE A 32 30.60 -21.16 4.51
N SER A 33 31.39 -22.18 4.23
CA SER A 33 31.79 -22.48 2.84
C SER A 33 30.69 -23.30 2.15
N HIS A 34 29.45 -22.75 2.09
CA HIS A 34 28.46 -23.23 1.16
C HIS A 34 28.80 -22.61 -0.21
N GLU A 35 29.45 -23.40 -1.06
CA GLU A 35 29.47 -23.07 -2.48
C GLU A 35 28.01 -22.83 -2.90
N PRO A 36 27.68 -21.68 -3.53
CA PRO A 36 26.32 -21.42 -3.98
C PRO A 36 25.95 -22.51 -4.99
N LYS A 37 25.06 -23.44 -4.58
CA LYS A 37 24.53 -24.45 -5.49
C LYS A 37 23.87 -23.71 -6.64
N MET A 38 24.48 -23.75 -7.82
CA MET A 38 23.87 -23.21 -9.04
C MET A 38 22.52 -23.86 -9.25
N LEU A 39 21.50 -23.05 -9.46
CA LEU A 39 20.15 -23.55 -9.78
C LEU A 39 20.20 -24.30 -11.13
N PRO A 40 19.44 -25.38 -11.28
CA PRO A 40 19.30 -26.07 -12.55
C PRO A 40 18.88 -25.11 -13.68
N PRO A 41 19.46 -25.24 -14.90
CA PRO A 41 19.18 -24.34 -16.01
C PRO A 41 17.69 -24.25 -16.39
N ASP A 42 16.98 -25.37 -16.29
CA ASP A 42 15.54 -25.44 -16.53
C ASP A 42 14.71 -24.65 -15.50
N LEU A 43 15.17 -24.63 -14.24
CA LEU A 43 14.53 -23.84 -13.19
C LEU A 43 14.79 -22.34 -13.44
N ILE A 44 16.01 -21.95 -13.84
CA ILE A 44 16.33 -20.57 -14.20
C ILE A 44 15.43 -20.10 -15.35
N ALA A 45 15.32 -20.89 -16.43
CA ALA A 45 14.49 -20.55 -17.58
C ALA A 45 13.00 -20.41 -17.21
N ARG A 46 12.48 -21.22 -16.29
CA ARG A 46 11.11 -21.10 -15.77
C ARG A 46 10.92 -19.84 -14.96
N ILE A 47 11.87 -19.49 -14.09
CA ILE A 47 11.83 -18.26 -13.29
C ILE A 47 11.84 -17.03 -14.22
N GLU A 48 12.73 -17.01 -15.23
CA GLU A 48 12.80 -15.90 -16.19
C GLU A 48 11.50 -15.74 -16.98
N THR A 49 10.90 -16.85 -17.43
CA THR A 49 9.62 -16.82 -18.15
C THR A 49 8.51 -16.27 -17.25
N SER A 50 8.38 -16.78 -16.02
CA SER A 50 7.38 -16.29 -15.06
C SER A 50 7.59 -14.82 -14.72
N ALA A 51 8.84 -14.38 -14.53
CA ALA A 51 9.16 -12.99 -14.25
C ALA A 51 8.77 -12.07 -15.41
N ARG A 52 8.97 -12.51 -16.66
CA ARG A 52 8.55 -11.75 -17.85
C ARG A 52 7.02 -11.63 -17.94
N GLU A 53 6.30 -12.72 -17.75
CA GLU A 53 4.83 -12.73 -17.75
C GLU A 53 4.25 -11.81 -16.66
N ILE A 54 4.84 -11.84 -15.47
CA ILE A 54 4.46 -10.94 -14.36
C ILE A 54 4.73 -9.49 -14.75
N ALA A 55 5.91 -9.17 -15.30
CA ALA A 55 6.26 -7.82 -15.71
C ALA A 55 5.32 -7.26 -16.80
N GLU A 56 4.97 -8.08 -17.79
CA GLU A 56 4.01 -7.72 -18.83
C GLU A 56 2.60 -7.47 -18.26
N ARG A 57 2.16 -8.31 -17.31
CA ARG A 57 0.87 -8.12 -16.63
C ARG A 57 0.84 -6.82 -15.84
N ILE A 58 1.88 -6.55 -15.06
CA ILE A 58 2.01 -5.29 -14.30
C ILE A 58 2.04 -4.08 -15.26
N GLY A 59 2.73 -4.20 -16.40
CA GLY A 59 2.77 -3.15 -17.41
C GLY A 59 1.39 -2.82 -17.99
N ARG A 60 0.62 -3.84 -18.33
CA ARG A 60 -0.77 -3.66 -18.82
C ARG A 60 -1.69 -3.05 -17.77
N GLU A 61 -1.57 -3.51 -16.53
CA GLU A 61 -2.38 -3.00 -15.43
C GLU A 61 -2.10 -1.52 -15.15
N ARG A 62 -0.83 -1.12 -15.17
CA ARG A 62 -0.43 0.29 -15.02
C ARG A 62 -0.94 1.17 -16.17
N ALA A 63 -0.86 0.71 -17.42
CA ALA A 63 -1.40 1.44 -18.54
C ALA A 63 -2.93 1.66 -18.40
N THR A 64 -3.65 0.61 -18.00
CA THR A 64 -5.09 0.72 -17.69
C THR A 64 -5.36 1.70 -16.54
N ALA A 65 -4.54 1.67 -15.48
CA ALA A 65 -4.67 2.60 -14.37
C ALA A 65 -4.44 4.06 -14.79
N GLU A 66 -3.49 4.33 -15.69
CA GLU A 66 -3.24 5.68 -16.23
C GLU A 66 -4.43 6.21 -17.04
N GLU A 67 -5.03 5.37 -17.87
CA GLU A 67 -6.23 5.72 -18.64
C GLU A 67 -7.41 6.04 -17.72
N LEU A 68 -7.68 5.20 -16.74
CA LEU A 68 -8.76 5.38 -15.76
C LEU A 68 -8.52 6.60 -14.87
N TRP A 69 -7.27 6.86 -14.51
CA TRP A 69 -6.89 8.07 -13.77
C TRP A 69 -7.22 9.33 -14.58
N ALA A 70 -6.84 9.38 -15.85
CA ALA A 70 -7.12 10.51 -16.72
C ALA A 70 -8.63 10.75 -16.87
N GLU A 71 -9.41 9.67 -17.01
CA GLU A 71 -10.87 9.74 -17.05
C GLU A 71 -11.45 10.28 -15.73
N LEU A 72 -11.00 9.77 -14.58
CA LEU A 72 -11.45 10.23 -13.26
C LEU A 72 -11.17 11.73 -13.10
N MET A 73 -9.95 12.18 -13.44
CA MET A 73 -9.57 13.59 -13.29
C MET A 73 -10.31 14.52 -14.26
N SER A 74 -10.82 14.02 -15.37
CA SER A 74 -11.65 14.78 -16.31
C SER A 74 -13.14 14.78 -15.95
N THR A 75 -13.55 13.95 -14.98
CA THR A 75 -14.95 13.78 -14.57
C THR A 75 -15.26 14.67 -13.37
N PRO A 76 -16.39 15.39 -13.34
CA PRO A 76 -16.83 16.15 -12.16
C PRO A 76 -16.94 15.25 -10.92
N VAL A 77 -16.55 15.78 -9.75
CA VAL A 77 -16.50 15.02 -8.48
C VAL A 77 -17.88 14.46 -8.09
N GLU A 78 -18.94 15.15 -8.48
CA GLU A 78 -20.33 14.74 -8.21
C GLU A 78 -20.70 13.42 -8.92
N ALA A 79 -20.02 13.08 -10.02
CA ALA A 79 -20.24 11.85 -10.77
C ALA A 79 -19.36 10.67 -10.26
N TRP A 80 -18.39 10.93 -9.41
CA TRP A 80 -17.46 9.91 -8.90
C TRP A 80 -18.15 8.73 -8.20
N PRO A 81 -19.20 8.90 -7.40
CA PRO A 81 -19.87 7.75 -6.79
C PRO A 81 -20.43 6.74 -7.81
N ALA A 82 -20.96 7.24 -8.94
CA ALA A 82 -21.47 6.38 -10.01
C ALA A 82 -20.31 5.64 -10.73
N LEU A 83 -19.18 6.32 -10.96
CA LEU A 83 -17.98 5.68 -11.52
C LEU A 83 -17.45 4.57 -10.60
N ALA A 84 -17.32 4.84 -9.31
CA ALA A 84 -16.86 3.84 -8.35
C ALA A 84 -17.78 2.61 -8.31
N ALA A 85 -19.09 2.81 -8.36
CA ALA A 85 -20.09 1.73 -8.36
C ALA A 85 -20.05 0.87 -9.63
N SER A 86 -19.48 1.36 -10.73
CA SER A 86 -19.39 0.60 -11.99
C SER A 86 -18.49 -0.63 -11.91
N GLY A 87 -17.63 -0.72 -10.90
CA GLY A 87 -16.60 -1.76 -10.75
C GLY A 87 -15.42 -1.64 -11.73
N ARG A 88 -15.50 -0.80 -12.74
CA ARG A 88 -14.45 -0.63 -13.77
C ARG A 88 -13.16 -0.04 -13.19
N PHE A 89 -13.28 0.76 -12.14
CA PHE A 89 -12.16 1.42 -11.45
C PHE A 89 -11.53 0.55 -10.34
N ALA A 90 -11.98 -0.68 -10.15
CA ALA A 90 -11.43 -1.64 -9.21
C ALA A 90 -10.15 -2.29 -9.77
N VAL A 91 -9.15 -1.48 -10.09
CA VAL A 91 -7.85 -1.89 -10.64
C VAL A 91 -6.79 -1.67 -9.55
N PRO A 92 -6.05 -2.71 -9.11
CA PRO A 92 -5.10 -2.60 -8.00
C PRO A 92 -4.12 -1.44 -8.16
N ALA A 93 -3.44 -1.31 -9.29
CA ALA A 93 -2.48 -0.24 -9.53
C ALA A 93 -3.12 1.18 -9.47
N LEU A 94 -4.40 1.31 -9.86
CA LEU A 94 -5.12 2.56 -9.72
C LEU A 94 -5.43 2.87 -8.25
N LEU A 95 -5.87 1.86 -7.48
CA LEU A 95 -6.22 2.03 -6.07
C LEU A 95 -5.00 2.42 -5.22
N GLU A 96 -3.84 1.83 -5.50
CA GLU A 96 -2.57 2.22 -4.90
C GLU A 96 -2.23 3.69 -5.22
N ALA A 97 -2.32 4.09 -6.50
CA ALA A 97 -2.07 5.47 -6.92
C ALA A 97 -3.05 6.46 -6.27
N LEU A 98 -4.33 6.09 -6.11
CA LEU A 98 -5.34 6.91 -5.42
C LEU A 98 -4.99 7.12 -3.94
N CYS A 99 -4.49 6.08 -3.26
CA CYS A 99 -4.04 6.20 -1.88
C CYS A 99 -2.85 7.17 -1.78
N GLU A 100 -1.81 6.96 -2.58
CA GLU A 100 -0.60 7.80 -2.58
C GLU A 100 -0.93 9.26 -2.86
N GLU A 101 -1.75 9.53 -3.86
CA GLU A 101 -2.16 10.89 -4.20
C GLU A 101 -3.01 11.52 -3.08
N SER A 102 -3.92 10.76 -2.48
CA SER A 102 -4.77 11.26 -1.40
C SER A 102 -3.95 11.78 -0.21
N TRP A 103 -2.78 11.21 0.05
CA TRP A 103 -1.92 11.65 1.16
C TRP A 103 -1.19 12.98 0.87
N SER A 104 -1.02 13.35 -0.39
CA SER A 104 -0.34 14.57 -0.82
C SER A 104 -1.29 15.77 -1.00
N LEU A 105 -2.58 15.52 -1.18
CA LEU A 105 -3.59 16.55 -1.45
C LEU A 105 -4.04 17.29 -0.18
N PRO A 106 -4.58 18.53 -0.31
CA PRO A 106 -5.32 19.20 0.76
C PRO A 106 -6.48 18.34 1.26
N ALA A 107 -6.84 18.49 2.54
CA ALA A 107 -7.73 17.58 3.26
C ALA A 107 -9.11 17.37 2.60
N ASP A 108 -9.70 18.42 2.04
CA ASP A 108 -10.99 18.39 1.33
C ASP A 108 -10.94 17.53 0.06
N ARG A 109 -9.92 17.75 -0.78
CA ARG A 109 -9.70 16.96 -2.01
C ARG A 109 -9.28 15.53 -1.71
N SER A 110 -8.46 15.36 -0.68
CA SER A 110 -8.05 14.06 -0.19
C SER A 110 -9.23 13.19 0.19
N GLU A 111 -10.21 13.75 0.91
CA GLU A 111 -11.41 13.00 1.30
C GLU A 111 -12.20 12.50 0.10
N ALA A 112 -12.43 13.34 -0.91
CA ALA A 112 -13.16 12.95 -2.10
C ALA A 112 -12.45 11.80 -2.83
N LEU A 113 -11.11 11.90 -2.99
CA LEU A 113 -10.31 10.88 -3.65
C LEU A 113 -10.25 9.57 -2.86
N ALA A 114 -10.06 9.65 -1.53
CA ALA A 114 -10.04 8.48 -0.67
C ALA A 114 -11.41 7.78 -0.59
N LYS A 115 -12.51 8.53 -0.57
CA LYS A 115 -13.88 7.97 -0.67
C LYS A 115 -14.07 7.22 -1.97
N PHE A 116 -13.68 7.82 -3.09
CA PHE A 116 -13.73 7.15 -4.38
C PHE A 116 -12.92 5.86 -4.38
N GLY A 117 -11.66 5.91 -3.97
CA GLY A 117 -10.77 4.74 -3.90
C GLY A 117 -11.35 3.63 -3.03
N HIS A 118 -11.89 3.98 -1.86
CA HIS A 118 -12.50 3.00 -0.97
C HIS A 118 -13.78 2.37 -1.58
N GLN A 119 -14.63 3.15 -2.23
CA GLN A 119 -15.81 2.62 -2.90
C GLN A 119 -15.44 1.71 -4.07
N ALA A 120 -14.45 2.11 -4.89
CA ALA A 120 -13.98 1.30 -6.01
C ALA A 120 -13.30 0.00 -5.53
N ALA A 121 -12.53 0.05 -4.44
CA ALA A 121 -11.88 -1.13 -3.86
C ALA A 121 -12.88 -2.19 -3.39
N ARG A 122 -14.06 -1.80 -2.93
CA ARG A 122 -15.13 -2.74 -2.54
C ARG A 122 -15.68 -3.56 -3.70
N ALA A 123 -15.47 -3.11 -4.94
CA ALA A 123 -15.85 -3.84 -6.14
C ALA A 123 -14.73 -4.79 -6.64
N LEU A 124 -13.59 -4.88 -5.95
CA LEU A 124 -12.57 -5.87 -6.27
C LEU A 124 -13.18 -7.27 -6.19
N ASP A 125 -13.11 -7.98 -7.30
CA ASP A 125 -13.47 -9.40 -7.31
C ASP A 125 -12.36 -10.20 -6.59
N ALA A 126 -12.69 -10.70 -5.42
CA ALA A 126 -11.79 -11.54 -4.64
C ALA A 126 -11.27 -12.77 -5.43
N ARG A 127 -11.99 -13.21 -6.47
CA ARG A 127 -11.58 -14.31 -7.33
C ARG A 127 -10.54 -13.90 -8.37
N ALA A 128 -10.58 -12.66 -8.84
CA ALA A 128 -9.69 -12.16 -9.89
C ALA A 128 -8.32 -11.74 -9.35
N VAL A 129 -8.27 -11.22 -8.11
CA VAL A 129 -7.04 -10.64 -7.51
C VAL A 129 -6.43 -11.55 -6.43
N GLY A 130 -7.21 -12.55 -5.99
CA GLY A 130 -6.92 -13.29 -4.75
C GLY A 130 -7.44 -12.55 -3.53
N THR A 131 -8.02 -13.29 -2.59
CA THR A 131 -8.69 -12.72 -1.40
C THR A 131 -7.74 -11.88 -0.54
N VAL A 132 -6.47 -12.27 -0.44
CA VAL A 132 -5.43 -11.61 0.37
C VAL A 132 -5.13 -10.21 -0.16
N THR A 133 -4.86 -10.09 -1.46
CA THR A 133 -4.54 -8.79 -2.09
C THR A 133 -5.73 -7.85 -2.07
N ALA A 134 -6.95 -8.35 -2.30
CA ALA A 134 -8.15 -7.53 -2.23
C ALA A 134 -8.38 -6.98 -0.81
N ALA A 135 -8.20 -7.80 0.22
CA ALA A 135 -8.35 -7.38 1.61
C ALA A 135 -7.33 -6.30 2.00
N GLY A 136 -6.08 -6.43 1.57
CA GLY A 136 -5.03 -5.43 1.78
C GLY A 136 -5.37 -4.09 1.13
N LEU A 137 -5.78 -4.08 -0.14
CA LEU A 137 -6.16 -2.87 -0.85
C LEU A 137 -7.42 -2.20 -0.27
N ILE A 138 -8.42 -2.98 0.16
CA ILE A 138 -9.60 -2.44 0.85
C ILE A 138 -9.19 -1.80 2.17
N ALA A 139 -8.27 -2.43 2.91
CA ALA A 139 -7.74 -1.87 4.15
C ALA A 139 -6.99 -0.55 3.90
N LEU A 140 -6.11 -0.53 2.90
CA LEU A 140 -5.29 0.64 2.57
C LEU A 140 -6.15 1.83 2.13
N THR A 141 -7.13 1.61 1.24
CA THR A 141 -8.04 2.66 0.80
C THR A 141 -8.91 3.20 1.95
N ARG A 142 -9.30 2.33 2.88
CA ARG A 142 -10.04 2.72 4.08
C ARG A 142 -9.17 3.50 5.07
N ALA A 143 -7.91 3.12 5.24
CA ALA A 143 -6.94 3.86 6.04
C ALA A 143 -6.65 5.25 5.45
N SER A 144 -6.57 5.37 4.12
CA SER A 144 -6.42 6.65 3.43
C SER A 144 -7.61 7.58 3.69
N LEU A 145 -8.83 7.04 3.75
CA LEU A 145 -10.02 7.80 4.15
C LEU A 145 -9.94 8.24 5.61
N GLY A 146 -9.47 7.37 6.49
CA GLY A 146 -9.23 7.70 7.89
C GLY A 146 -8.21 8.84 8.06
N ASP A 147 -7.09 8.81 7.30
CA ASP A 147 -6.11 9.90 7.33
C ASP A 147 -6.67 11.23 6.79
N ALA A 148 -7.52 11.18 5.76
CA ALA A 148 -8.20 12.36 5.25
C ALA A 148 -9.11 12.99 6.32
N TRP A 149 -9.88 12.18 7.06
CA TRP A 149 -10.73 12.65 8.16
C TRP A 149 -9.92 13.17 9.35
N ARG A 150 -8.81 12.50 9.71
CA ARG A 150 -7.85 12.99 10.71
C ARG A 150 -7.37 14.40 10.40
N ARG A 151 -6.94 14.65 9.16
CA ARG A 151 -6.47 15.97 8.71
C ARG A 151 -7.55 17.07 8.74
N GLN A 152 -8.83 16.67 8.79
CA GLN A 152 -9.97 17.58 9.00
C GLN A 152 -10.35 17.72 10.47
N GLY A 153 -9.63 17.10 11.41
CA GLY A 153 -9.96 17.09 12.83
C GLY A 153 -11.12 16.16 13.21
N ARG A 154 -11.61 15.33 12.28
CA ARG A 154 -12.69 14.36 12.50
C ARG A 154 -12.10 13.06 13.07
N LEU A 155 -11.56 13.13 14.29
CA LEU A 155 -10.77 12.04 14.87
C LEU A 155 -11.60 10.79 15.16
N ASP A 156 -12.87 10.91 15.52
CA ASP A 156 -13.73 9.75 15.79
C ASP A 156 -14.09 8.99 14.50
N ASP A 157 -14.36 9.71 13.42
CA ASP A 157 -14.58 9.09 12.10
C ASP A 157 -13.29 8.41 11.60
N ALA A 158 -12.14 9.06 11.79
CA ALA A 158 -10.85 8.51 11.45
C ALA A 158 -10.58 7.19 12.20
N ASP A 159 -10.83 7.16 13.50
CA ASP A 159 -10.68 5.97 14.35
C ASP A 159 -11.52 4.79 13.85
N LEU A 160 -12.79 5.03 13.57
CA LEU A 160 -13.71 4.02 13.00
C LEU A 160 -13.22 3.49 11.64
N ALA A 161 -12.63 4.36 10.80
CA ALA A 161 -12.06 3.94 9.53
C ALA A 161 -10.85 3.03 9.75
N PHE A 162 -9.94 3.38 10.66
CA PHE A 162 -8.77 2.56 10.97
C PHE A 162 -9.13 1.23 11.63
N LEU A 163 -10.09 1.20 12.55
CA LEU A 163 -10.59 -0.06 13.12
C LEU A 163 -11.11 -0.99 12.03
N GLY A 164 -11.84 -0.45 11.06
CA GLY A 164 -12.30 -1.24 9.93
C GLY A 164 -11.17 -1.64 8.97
N ALA A 165 -10.13 -0.83 8.79
CA ALA A 165 -8.95 -1.19 8.01
C ALA A 165 -8.21 -2.37 8.66
N PHE A 166 -7.99 -2.34 9.97
CA PHE A 166 -7.39 -3.46 10.72
C PHE A 166 -8.25 -4.74 10.63
N GLY A 167 -9.58 -4.62 10.64
CA GLY A 167 -10.47 -5.75 10.43
C GLY A 167 -10.29 -6.42 9.06
N ASN A 168 -10.03 -5.63 8.01
CA ASN A 168 -9.71 -6.17 6.67
C ASN A 168 -8.30 -6.78 6.64
N LEU A 169 -7.31 -6.15 7.28
CA LEU A 169 -5.94 -6.67 7.34
C LEU A 169 -5.84 -7.99 8.09
N ALA A 170 -6.72 -8.27 9.03
CA ALA A 170 -6.77 -9.57 9.68
C ALA A 170 -7.05 -10.73 8.70
N GLN A 171 -7.52 -10.41 7.49
CA GLN A 171 -7.74 -11.37 6.41
C GLN A 171 -6.62 -11.33 5.34
N SER A 172 -5.64 -10.43 5.51
CA SER A 172 -4.48 -10.25 4.62
C SER A 172 -3.23 -10.79 5.31
N GLU A 173 -2.35 -11.44 4.55
CA GLU A 173 -1.03 -11.86 5.01
C GLU A 173 0.06 -10.82 4.70
N ASP A 174 -0.31 -9.65 4.16
CA ASP A 174 0.64 -8.62 3.75
C ASP A 174 1.11 -7.78 4.95
N ALA A 175 2.35 -8.04 5.37
CA ALA A 175 2.99 -7.32 6.47
C ALA A 175 3.29 -5.84 6.12
N ILE A 176 3.44 -5.51 4.83
CA ILE A 176 3.74 -4.15 4.37
C ILE A 176 2.50 -3.27 4.53
N ASP A 177 1.35 -3.76 4.09
CA ASP A 177 0.07 -3.06 4.25
C ASP A 177 -0.25 -2.83 5.73
N PHE A 178 0.02 -3.85 6.58
CA PHE A 178 -0.17 -3.71 8.02
C PHE A 178 0.70 -2.60 8.62
N GLY A 179 1.99 -2.56 8.28
CA GLY A 179 2.91 -1.54 8.76
C GLY A 179 2.51 -0.14 8.32
N LEU A 180 2.03 0.01 7.09
CA LEU A 180 1.59 1.30 6.55
C LEU A 180 0.32 1.80 7.24
N VAL A 181 -0.69 0.95 7.41
CA VAL A 181 -1.93 1.30 8.13
C VAL A 181 -1.63 1.66 9.58
N GLN A 182 -0.73 0.93 10.24
CA GLN A 182 -0.31 1.22 11.61
C GLN A 182 0.42 2.57 11.70
N ALA A 183 1.29 2.89 10.74
CA ALA A 183 1.99 4.16 10.68
C ALA A 183 1.02 5.34 10.49
N LEU A 184 -0.02 5.18 9.68
CA LEU A 184 -1.06 6.19 9.51
C LEU A 184 -1.90 6.34 10.79
N TYR A 185 -2.29 5.23 11.44
CA TYR A 185 -3.08 5.26 12.67
C TYR A 185 -2.33 5.90 13.84
N SER A 186 -1.02 5.70 13.94
CA SER A 186 -0.20 6.37 14.97
C SER A 186 -0.29 7.90 14.94
N ARG A 187 -0.64 8.47 13.78
CA ARG A 187 -0.89 9.92 13.65
C ARG A 187 -2.21 10.32 14.30
N VAL A 188 -3.24 9.48 14.22
CA VAL A 188 -4.53 9.73 14.90
C VAL A 188 -4.35 9.75 16.41
N LEU A 189 -3.64 8.75 16.96
CA LEU A 189 -3.34 8.66 18.39
C LEU A 189 -2.57 9.88 18.86
N ARG A 190 -1.55 10.30 18.11
CA ARG A 190 -0.78 11.53 18.42
C ARG A 190 -1.67 12.78 18.42
N ASP A 191 -2.57 12.93 17.45
CA ASP A 191 -3.45 14.09 17.36
C ASP A 191 -4.51 14.09 18.48
N ARG A 192 -4.80 12.92 19.08
CA ARG A 192 -5.62 12.77 20.31
C ARG A 192 -4.84 13.06 21.59
N GLY A 193 -3.51 13.08 21.54
CA GLY A 193 -2.64 13.23 22.72
C GLY A 193 -2.38 11.91 23.46
N GLU A 194 -2.49 10.77 22.77
CA GLU A 194 -2.28 9.42 23.28
C GLU A 194 -0.87 8.89 22.93
#